data_8398e418ad15fd801a3276b317f532e6
#
_entry.id   8398e418ad15fd801a3276b317f532e6
#
_cell.length_a   1.000
_cell.length_b   1.000
_cell.length_c   1.000
_cell.angle_alpha   90.00
_cell.angle_beta   90.00
_cell.angle_gamma   90.00
#
_symmetry.space_group_name_H-M   'P 1'
#
loop_
_entity.id
_entity.type
_entity.pdbx_description
1 polymer ?
#
loop_
_entity_poly.entity_id
_entity_poly.type
_entity_poly.pdbx_seq_one_letter_code
_entity_poly.pdbx_strand_id
1 'polypeptide(L)'
;DKKGFDIMKRSVYSLVLANEVIEEVDKLAYSMNTSRSNLINQILAERVELHTPEMRMKDIFTQLEELMSQNFQQLSLPTDNIWAVKSPLRYKYRPTIKYSFELFRSFHGCVGKLKVSFRTQSKGFIDIVDSFFNCWVAIEEKYIGKYFKSGIPQKISDGRFERDFYEI
;
A
#
# COMPACT_ATOMS: atom_id res chain seq x y z
N ASP A 1 -1.48 25.41 -4.96
CA ASP A 1 -0.48 25.01 -3.93
C ASP A 1 -0.06 23.59 -4.22
N LYS A 2 1.07 23.46 -4.93
CA LYS A 2 1.68 22.16 -5.24
C LYS A 2 2.39 21.67 -3.98
N LYS A 3 1.68 21.05 -3.06
CA LYS A 3 2.30 20.20 -2.04
C LYS A 3 2.48 18.80 -2.64
N GLY A 4 3.41 18.67 -3.59
CA GLY A 4 3.92 17.39 -4.00
C GLY A 4 4.46 16.64 -2.78
N PHE A 5 4.42 15.31 -2.82
CA PHE A 5 5.05 14.44 -1.83
C PHE A 5 6.55 14.75 -1.81
N ASP A 6 6.95 15.68 -0.96
CA ASP A 6 8.32 16.11 -0.84
C ASP A 6 9.12 14.97 -0.20
N ILE A 7 10.15 14.50 -0.91
CA ILE A 7 11.09 13.52 -0.36
C ILE A 7 11.79 14.21 0.81
N MET A 8 11.44 13.84 2.05
CA MET A 8 12.09 14.38 3.22
C MET A 8 13.57 14.02 3.16
N LYS A 9 14.42 15.04 2.91
CA LYS A 9 15.87 14.86 2.96
C LYS A 9 16.28 14.44 4.36
N ARG A 10 17.03 13.36 4.46
CA ARG A 10 17.55 12.86 5.73
C ARG A 10 18.99 13.34 5.91
N SER A 11 19.29 13.86 7.10
CA SER A 11 20.62 14.26 7.51
C SER A 11 20.99 13.46 8.78
N VAL A 12 22.28 13.23 8.98
CA VAL A 12 22.78 12.54 10.16
C VAL A 12 22.98 13.57 11.28
N TYR A 13 22.36 13.32 12.42
CA TYR A 13 22.54 14.10 13.65
C TYR A 13 22.95 13.18 14.80
N SER A 14 23.87 13.64 15.66
CA SER A 14 24.25 12.95 16.87
C SER A 14 23.38 13.45 18.03
N LEU A 15 22.78 12.50 18.76
CA LEU A 15 21.97 12.77 19.95
C LEU A 15 22.57 12.04 21.15
N VAL A 16 22.58 12.70 22.29
CA VAL A 16 22.89 12.07 23.57
C VAL A 16 21.58 11.79 24.29
N LEU A 17 21.29 10.53 24.55
CA LEU A 17 20.07 10.06 25.19
C LEU A 17 20.45 9.25 26.45
N ALA A 18 19.58 9.26 27.47
CA ALA A 18 19.72 8.39 28.61
C ALA A 18 19.63 6.90 28.19
N ASN A 19 20.41 6.04 28.86
CA ASN A 19 20.43 4.61 28.51
C ASN A 19 19.04 3.97 28.64
N GLU A 20 18.31 4.33 29.68
CA GLU A 20 16.96 3.84 29.95
C GLU A 20 15.98 4.19 28.77
N VAL A 21 16.12 5.40 28.19
CA VAL A 21 15.33 5.80 27.03
C VAL A 21 15.69 4.96 25.79
N ILE A 22 16.99 4.69 25.60
CA ILE A 22 17.47 3.87 24.48
C ILE A 22 16.91 2.45 24.59
N GLU A 23 16.94 1.84 25.77
CA GLU A 23 16.43 0.49 26.02
C GLU A 23 14.93 0.38 25.71
N GLU A 24 14.13 1.33 26.17
CA GLU A 24 12.68 1.34 25.89
C GLU A 24 12.36 1.61 24.41
N VAL A 25 13.11 2.49 23.76
CA VAL A 25 12.98 2.73 22.31
C VAL A 25 13.35 1.46 21.53
N ASP A 26 14.36 0.70 21.94
CA ASP A 26 14.73 -0.55 21.28
C ASP A 26 13.66 -1.62 21.42
N LYS A 27 13.09 -1.81 22.60
CA LYS A 27 11.99 -2.74 22.85
C LYS A 27 10.78 -2.37 21.97
N LEU A 28 10.44 -1.10 21.92
CA LEU A 28 9.31 -0.61 21.12
C LEU A 28 9.58 -0.75 19.61
N ALA A 29 10.78 -0.41 19.13
CA ALA A 29 11.17 -0.58 17.75
C ALA A 29 11.10 -2.05 17.32
N TYR A 30 11.56 -2.96 18.17
CA TYR A 30 11.44 -4.39 17.91
C TYR A 30 9.97 -4.85 17.83
N SER A 31 9.12 -4.43 18.76
CA SER A 31 7.69 -4.79 18.75
C SER A 31 6.95 -4.25 17.54
N MET A 32 7.35 -3.10 17.02
CA MET A 32 6.79 -2.44 15.84
C MET A 32 7.47 -2.86 14.53
N ASN A 33 8.42 -3.82 14.57
CA ASN A 33 9.19 -4.28 13.41
C ASN A 33 9.84 -3.13 12.62
N THR A 34 10.35 -2.11 13.32
CA THR A 34 11.00 -0.93 12.74
C THR A 34 12.41 -0.73 13.32
N SER A 35 13.20 0.16 12.74
CA SER A 35 14.51 0.51 13.28
C SER A 35 14.41 1.59 14.36
N ARG A 36 15.36 1.60 15.32
CA ARG A 36 15.50 2.66 16.34
C ARG A 36 15.43 4.06 15.71
N SER A 37 16.22 4.30 14.66
CA SER A 37 16.27 5.60 13.99
C SER A 37 14.93 6.02 13.37
N ASN A 38 14.19 5.08 12.78
CA ASN A 38 12.87 5.36 12.25
C ASN A 38 11.87 5.68 13.36
N LEU A 39 11.90 4.92 14.46
CA LEU A 39 11.01 5.15 15.59
C LEU A 39 11.27 6.52 16.24
N ILE A 40 12.54 6.87 16.51
CA ILE A 40 12.90 8.20 17.04
C ILE A 40 12.40 9.31 16.10
N ASN A 41 12.61 9.15 14.78
CA ASN A 41 12.14 10.13 13.82
C ASN A 41 10.60 10.26 13.82
N GLN A 42 9.87 9.16 13.98
CA GLN A 42 8.40 9.19 14.09
C GLN A 42 7.94 9.91 15.37
N ILE A 43 8.52 9.57 16.51
CA ILE A 43 8.20 10.21 17.80
C ILE A 43 8.47 11.72 17.75
N LEU A 44 9.61 12.13 17.19
CA LEU A 44 9.95 13.54 17.06
C LEU A 44 9.02 14.26 16.08
N ALA A 45 8.72 13.63 14.93
CA ALA A 45 7.80 14.19 13.94
C ALA A 45 6.40 14.39 14.53
N GLU A 46 5.89 13.40 15.25
CA GLU A 46 4.59 13.46 15.92
C GLU A 46 4.58 14.62 16.94
N ARG A 47 5.66 14.78 17.72
CA ARG A 47 5.75 15.85 18.73
C ARG A 47 5.76 17.24 18.14
N VAL A 48 6.30 17.43 16.93
CA VAL A 48 6.34 18.72 16.21
C VAL A 48 5.24 18.83 15.16
N GLU A 49 4.24 17.97 15.21
CA GLU A 49 3.07 17.93 14.30
C GLU A 49 3.46 17.83 12.81
N LEU A 50 4.56 17.13 12.53
CA LEU A 50 5.05 16.91 11.16
C LEU A 50 4.63 15.51 10.67
N HIS A 51 3.79 15.46 9.65
CA HIS A 51 3.37 14.20 9.03
C HIS A 51 4.48 13.60 8.17
N THR A 52 5.07 12.52 8.62
CA THR A 52 6.06 11.76 7.82
C THR A 52 5.39 10.94 6.73
N PRO A 53 6.13 10.54 5.66
CA PRO A 53 5.59 9.60 4.66
C PRO A 53 5.10 8.28 5.29
N GLU A 54 5.78 7.77 6.30
CA GLU A 54 5.41 6.57 7.04
C GLU A 54 4.07 6.73 7.78
N MET A 55 3.86 7.88 8.43
CA MET A 55 2.58 8.20 9.09
C MET A 55 1.44 8.26 8.08
N ARG A 56 1.64 8.91 6.94
CA ARG A 56 0.63 8.97 5.87
C ARG A 56 0.29 7.59 5.31
N MET A 57 1.29 6.72 5.10
CA MET A 57 1.05 5.35 4.65
C MET A 57 0.21 4.57 5.65
N LYS A 58 0.51 4.70 6.95
CA LYS A 58 -0.26 4.09 8.03
C LYS A 58 -1.70 4.59 8.04
N ASP A 59 -1.92 5.89 7.91
CA ASP A 59 -3.26 6.48 7.85
C ASP A 59 -4.07 5.96 6.67
N ILE A 60 -3.44 5.86 5.48
CA ILE A 60 -4.10 5.29 4.29
C ILE A 60 -4.49 3.82 4.54
N PHE A 61 -3.60 3.03 5.12
CA PHE A 61 -3.90 1.62 5.39
C PHE A 61 -5.00 1.46 6.45
N THR A 62 -5.00 2.30 7.50
CA THR A 62 -6.08 2.34 8.48
C THR A 62 -7.44 2.65 7.84
N GLN A 63 -7.50 3.65 6.95
CA GLN A 63 -8.71 3.96 6.21
C GLN A 63 -9.15 2.81 5.29
N LEU A 64 -8.22 2.10 4.66
CA LEU A 64 -8.54 0.91 3.86
C LEU A 64 -9.11 -0.22 4.73
N GLU A 65 -8.58 -0.41 5.93
CA GLU A 65 -9.10 -1.41 6.89
C GLU A 65 -10.52 -1.09 7.33
N GLU A 66 -10.84 0.16 7.59
CA GLU A 66 -12.19 0.62 7.95
C GLU A 66 -13.22 0.37 6.85
N LEU A 67 -12.80 0.44 5.58
CA LEU A 67 -13.67 0.16 4.44
C LEU A 67 -13.90 -1.34 4.20
N MET A 68 -13.12 -2.20 4.84
CA MET A 68 -13.20 -3.64 4.61
C MET A 68 -14.37 -4.29 5.36
N SER A 69 -15.10 -5.15 4.63
CA SER A 69 -16.13 -5.99 5.24
C SER A 69 -15.50 -7.20 5.96
N GLN A 70 -16.27 -7.84 6.84
CA GLN A 70 -15.86 -9.04 7.60
C GLN A 70 -15.42 -10.25 6.74
N ASN A 71 -15.66 -10.21 5.42
CA ASN A 71 -15.28 -11.27 4.50
C ASN A 71 -13.80 -11.25 4.09
N PHE A 72 -13.08 -10.19 4.44
CA PHE A 72 -11.67 -10.04 4.13
C PHE A 72 -10.81 -10.45 5.32
N GLN A 73 -9.78 -11.24 5.04
CA GLN A 73 -8.76 -11.61 6.00
C GLN A 73 -7.48 -10.85 5.70
N GLN A 74 -7.05 -10.04 6.63
CA GLN A 74 -5.77 -9.32 6.55
C GLN A 74 -4.61 -10.31 6.59
N LEU A 75 -3.58 -10.02 5.79
CA LEU A 75 -2.34 -10.79 5.77
C LEU A 75 -1.27 -9.99 6.49
N SER A 76 -0.66 -10.61 7.51
CA SER A 76 0.53 -10.04 8.14
C SER A 76 1.70 -10.09 7.16
N LEU A 77 2.30 -8.93 6.87
CA LEU A 77 3.44 -8.79 5.97
C LEU A 77 4.63 -8.18 6.72
N PRO A 78 5.87 -8.53 6.34
CA PRO A 78 7.07 -8.07 7.04
C PRO A 78 7.46 -6.61 6.73
N THR A 79 6.66 -5.88 5.95
CA THR A 79 6.98 -4.53 5.49
C THR A 79 5.82 -3.57 5.73
N ASP A 80 6.15 -2.37 6.23
CA ASP A 80 5.16 -1.34 6.60
C ASP A 80 4.56 -0.61 5.39
N ASN A 81 5.11 -0.80 4.19
CA ASN A 81 4.66 -0.14 2.97
C ASN A 81 3.74 -1.00 2.11
N ILE A 82 3.43 -2.23 2.54
CA ILE A 82 2.53 -3.14 1.83
C ILE A 82 1.38 -3.55 2.74
N TRP A 83 0.17 -3.29 2.30
CA TRP A 83 -1.05 -3.80 2.90
C TRP A 83 -1.65 -4.86 1.99
N ALA A 84 -2.08 -5.99 2.57
CA ALA A 84 -2.68 -7.06 1.79
C ALA A 84 -3.80 -7.77 2.52
N VAL A 85 -4.81 -8.15 1.74
CA VAL A 85 -5.96 -8.92 2.22
C VAL A 85 -6.30 -10.04 1.25
N LYS A 86 -6.96 -11.06 1.75
CA LYS A 86 -7.52 -12.13 0.95
C LYS A 86 -8.99 -12.34 1.29
N SER A 87 -9.75 -12.80 0.30
CA SER A 87 -11.15 -13.18 0.47
C SER A 87 -11.49 -14.41 -0.37
N PRO A 88 -12.28 -15.36 0.15
CA PRO A 88 -12.82 -16.45 -0.66
C PRO A 88 -13.94 -15.91 -1.55
N LEU A 89 -13.92 -16.26 -2.82
CA LEU A 89 -14.98 -15.92 -3.75
C LEU A 89 -16.12 -16.94 -3.72
N ARG A 90 -17.34 -16.49 -3.96
CA ARG A 90 -18.52 -17.36 -4.10
C ARG A 90 -18.56 -17.99 -5.50
N TYR A 91 -17.62 -18.89 -5.75
CA TYR A 91 -17.49 -19.62 -7.00
C TYR A 91 -17.16 -21.09 -6.74
N LYS A 92 -17.29 -21.96 -7.75
CA LYS A 92 -16.94 -23.39 -7.65
C LYS A 92 -15.50 -23.53 -7.12
N TYR A 93 -15.31 -24.39 -6.11
CA TYR A 93 -14.04 -24.60 -5.40
C TYR A 93 -13.54 -23.39 -4.57
N ARG A 94 -14.36 -22.35 -4.36
CA ARG A 94 -14.06 -21.17 -3.54
C ARG A 94 -12.63 -20.62 -3.76
N PRO A 95 -12.28 -20.21 -4.99
CA PRO A 95 -10.98 -19.63 -5.24
C PRO A 95 -10.75 -18.41 -4.36
N THR A 96 -9.50 -18.24 -3.92
CA THR A 96 -9.13 -17.11 -3.06
C THR A 96 -8.57 -15.98 -3.92
N ILE A 97 -9.12 -14.80 -3.77
CA ILE A 97 -8.57 -13.55 -4.31
C ILE A 97 -7.67 -12.91 -3.26
N LYS A 98 -6.50 -12.43 -3.69
CA LYS A 98 -5.58 -11.64 -2.89
C LYS A 98 -5.48 -10.25 -3.50
N TYR A 99 -5.69 -9.23 -2.67
CA TYR A 99 -5.40 -7.83 -2.96
C TYR A 99 -4.13 -7.45 -2.22
N SER A 100 -3.23 -6.76 -2.87
CA SER A 100 -2.01 -6.23 -2.27
C SER A 100 -1.82 -4.81 -2.75
N PHE A 101 -1.77 -3.87 -1.82
CA PHE A 101 -1.56 -2.47 -2.09
C PHE A 101 -0.21 -2.05 -1.51
N GLU A 102 0.69 -1.61 -2.37
CA GLU A 102 2.02 -1.16 -2.04
C GLU A 102 2.11 0.35 -2.21
N LEU A 103 2.58 1.05 -1.19
CA LEU A 103 2.85 2.48 -1.22
C LEU A 103 4.36 2.73 -1.34
N PHE A 104 4.75 3.70 -2.14
CA PHE A 104 6.15 4.02 -2.36
C PHE A 104 6.56 5.26 -1.57
N ARG A 105 7.72 5.16 -0.90
CA ARG A 105 8.29 6.25 -0.07
C ARG A 105 8.95 7.33 -0.91
N SER A 106 9.54 6.96 -2.03
CA SER A 106 10.21 7.88 -2.93
C SER A 106 9.56 7.84 -4.30
N PHE A 107 9.32 9.01 -4.82
CA PHE A 107 8.52 9.24 -6.00
C PHE A 107 9.39 9.46 -7.24
N HIS A 108 9.24 8.58 -8.21
CA HIS A 108 9.44 8.93 -9.61
C HIS A 108 8.06 9.05 -10.30
N GLY A 109 7.12 9.76 -9.64
CA GLY A 109 5.76 9.94 -10.12
C GLY A 109 4.76 8.84 -9.72
N CYS A 110 5.19 7.64 -9.36
CA CYS A 110 4.32 6.54 -8.94
C CYS A 110 4.18 6.52 -7.41
N VAL A 111 2.95 6.67 -6.88
CA VAL A 111 2.64 6.74 -5.44
C VAL A 111 2.35 5.39 -4.81
N GLY A 112 1.96 4.43 -5.64
CA GLY A 112 1.64 3.10 -5.16
C GLY A 112 1.22 2.17 -6.28
N LYS A 113 1.05 0.91 -5.92
CA LYS A 113 0.66 -0.16 -6.84
C LYS A 113 -0.36 -1.08 -6.19
N LEU A 114 -1.49 -1.28 -6.86
CA LEU A 114 -2.44 -2.34 -6.53
C LEU A 114 -2.11 -3.57 -7.36
N LYS A 115 -1.99 -4.73 -6.70
CA LYS A 115 -1.90 -6.04 -7.33
C LYS A 115 -3.07 -6.89 -6.86
N VAL A 116 -3.81 -7.44 -7.81
CA VAL A 116 -4.87 -8.42 -7.54
C VAL A 116 -4.47 -9.74 -8.17
N SER A 117 -4.56 -10.82 -7.42
CA SER A 117 -4.17 -12.14 -7.91
C SER A 117 -5.11 -13.22 -7.41
N PHE A 118 -5.24 -14.28 -8.19
CA PHE A 118 -6.07 -15.43 -7.90
C PHE A 118 -5.23 -16.69 -7.88
N ARG A 119 -5.56 -17.59 -6.98
CA ARG A 119 -4.98 -18.92 -6.97
C ARG A 119 -6.02 -19.91 -7.51
N THR A 120 -5.98 -20.16 -8.82
CA THR A 120 -6.87 -21.08 -9.50
C THR A 120 -6.20 -21.72 -10.72
N GLN A 121 -6.64 -22.90 -11.12
CA GLN A 121 -6.28 -23.55 -12.37
C GLN A 121 -7.46 -23.58 -13.37
N SER A 122 -8.60 -23.02 -12.99
CA SER A 122 -9.80 -22.98 -13.82
C SER A 122 -9.70 -21.91 -14.87
N LYS A 123 -9.48 -22.27 -16.14
CA LYS A 123 -9.48 -21.34 -17.28
C LYS A 123 -10.77 -20.52 -17.34
N GLY A 124 -11.92 -21.15 -17.23
CA GLY A 124 -13.21 -20.42 -17.28
C GLY A 124 -13.36 -19.39 -16.16
N PHE A 125 -12.74 -19.62 -14.99
CA PHE A 125 -12.72 -18.61 -13.93
C PHE A 125 -11.74 -17.48 -14.26
N ILE A 126 -10.57 -17.78 -14.82
CA ILE A 126 -9.61 -16.76 -15.30
C ILE A 126 -10.26 -15.86 -16.33
N ASP A 127 -10.95 -16.42 -17.32
CA ASP A 127 -11.65 -15.67 -18.37
C ASP A 127 -12.72 -14.71 -17.81
N ILE A 128 -13.46 -15.15 -16.78
CA ILE A 128 -14.46 -14.31 -16.09
C ILE A 128 -13.75 -13.13 -15.38
N VAL A 129 -12.66 -13.41 -14.69
CA VAL A 129 -11.90 -12.39 -13.97
C VAL A 129 -11.26 -11.39 -14.92
N ASP A 130 -10.65 -11.86 -15.99
CA ASP A 130 -10.06 -10.99 -17.01
C ASP A 130 -11.14 -10.12 -17.69
N SER A 131 -12.32 -10.67 -17.93
CA SER A 131 -13.47 -9.91 -18.45
C SER A 131 -13.93 -8.83 -17.46
N PHE A 132 -13.96 -9.15 -16.16
CA PHE A 132 -14.30 -8.18 -15.12
C PHE A 132 -13.27 -7.02 -15.10
N PHE A 133 -11.96 -7.33 -15.11
CA PHE A 133 -10.95 -6.28 -15.09
C PHE A 133 -10.91 -5.48 -16.39
N ASN A 134 -11.21 -6.07 -17.56
CA ASN A 134 -11.37 -5.31 -18.80
C ASN A 134 -12.55 -4.33 -18.71
N CYS A 135 -13.66 -4.72 -18.08
CA CYS A 135 -14.78 -3.82 -17.82
C CYS A 135 -14.36 -2.69 -16.84
N TRP A 136 -13.63 -3.03 -15.78
CA TRP A 136 -13.09 -2.05 -14.84
C TRP A 136 -12.18 -1.02 -15.53
N VAL A 137 -11.26 -1.48 -16.37
CA VAL A 137 -10.39 -0.65 -17.20
C VAL A 137 -11.19 0.33 -18.05
N ALA A 138 -12.24 -0.15 -18.72
CA ALA A 138 -13.08 0.71 -19.55
C ALA A 138 -13.83 1.78 -18.73
N ILE A 139 -14.23 1.46 -17.50
CA ILE A 139 -14.83 2.41 -16.57
C ILE A 139 -13.80 3.46 -16.13
N GLU A 140 -12.61 3.05 -15.70
CA GLU A 140 -11.54 3.99 -15.33
C GLU A 140 -11.19 4.91 -16.51
N GLU A 141 -11.00 4.36 -17.71
CA GLU A 141 -10.68 5.16 -18.90
C GLU A 141 -11.76 6.21 -19.18
N LYS A 142 -13.03 5.85 -19.06
CA LYS A 142 -14.15 6.78 -19.25
C LYS A 142 -14.16 7.93 -18.25
N TYR A 143 -13.86 7.68 -16.98
CA TYR A 143 -14.01 8.68 -15.90
C TYR A 143 -12.74 9.45 -15.59
N ILE A 144 -11.58 8.79 -15.67
CA ILE A 144 -10.30 9.39 -15.27
C ILE A 144 -9.24 9.36 -16.38
N GLY A 145 -9.48 8.70 -17.51
CA GLY A 145 -8.53 8.59 -18.63
C GLY A 145 -8.01 9.94 -19.12
N LYS A 146 -8.85 10.98 -19.09
CA LYS A 146 -8.47 12.35 -19.48
C LYS A 146 -7.30 12.96 -18.69
N TYR A 147 -6.99 12.42 -17.50
CA TYR A 147 -5.87 12.87 -16.67
C TYR A 147 -4.55 12.17 -17.01
N PHE A 148 -4.60 11.12 -17.84
CA PHE A 148 -3.43 10.30 -18.20
C PHE A 148 -3.11 10.46 -19.70
N LYS A 149 -2.06 11.21 -20.02
CA LYS A 149 -1.66 11.46 -21.42
C LYS A 149 -1.27 10.20 -22.20
N SER A 150 -0.75 9.18 -21.50
CA SER A 150 -0.28 7.92 -22.09
C SER A 150 -1.18 6.72 -21.77
N GLY A 151 -2.45 6.99 -21.40
CA GLY A 151 -3.36 5.98 -20.88
C GLY A 151 -3.12 5.63 -19.42
N ILE A 152 -4.10 4.95 -18.81
CA ILE A 152 -4.05 4.54 -17.42
C ILE A 152 -3.05 3.38 -17.28
N PRO A 153 -2.02 3.48 -16.42
CA PRO A 153 -0.99 2.45 -16.28
C PRO A 153 -1.54 1.24 -15.52
N GLN A 154 -1.93 0.22 -16.27
CA GLN A 154 -2.52 -1.00 -15.76
C GLN A 154 -2.19 -2.20 -16.66
N LYS A 155 -2.24 -3.39 -16.09
CA LYS A 155 -1.93 -4.64 -16.80
C LYS A 155 -2.87 -5.74 -16.32
N ILE A 156 -3.43 -6.50 -17.29
CA ILE A 156 -4.19 -7.73 -17.06
C ILE A 156 -3.41 -8.87 -17.69
N SER A 157 -3.17 -9.94 -16.96
CA SER A 157 -2.55 -11.15 -17.49
C SER A 157 -2.85 -12.36 -16.62
N ASP A 158 -3.41 -13.41 -17.22
CA ASP A 158 -3.62 -14.73 -16.59
C ASP A 158 -4.26 -14.67 -15.19
N GLY A 159 -5.37 -13.93 -15.05
CA GLY A 159 -6.05 -13.76 -13.77
C GLY A 159 -5.30 -12.88 -12.78
N ARG A 160 -4.40 -12.02 -13.26
CA ARG A 160 -3.73 -10.98 -12.46
C ARG A 160 -4.09 -9.61 -13.00
N PHE A 161 -4.33 -8.70 -12.08
CA PHE A 161 -4.51 -7.29 -12.38
C PHE A 161 -3.49 -6.48 -11.62
N GLU A 162 -2.82 -5.55 -12.30
CA GLU A 162 -1.88 -4.59 -11.71
C GLU A 162 -2.29 -3.18 -12.13
N ARG A 163 -2.27 -2.25 -11.19
CA ARG A 163 -2.60 -0.84 -11.39
C ARG A 163 -1.58 0.02 -10.67
N ASP A 164 -0.85 0.84 -11.42
CA ASP A 164 0.07 1.84 -10.85
C ASP A 164 -0.66 3.16 -10.65
N PHE A 165 -0.51 3.76 -9.48
CA PHE A 165 -1.11 5.05 -9.13
C PHE A 165 -0.06 6.14 -9.22
N TYR A 166 -0.41 7.22 -9.89
CA TYR A 166 0.44 8.39 -10.06
C TYR A 166 -0.23 9.62 -9.45
N GLU A 167 0.59 10.58 -9.05
CA GLU A 167 0.11 11.90 -8.66
C GLU A 167 -0.47 12.60 -9.90
N ILE A 168 -1.68 13.16 -9.77
CA ILE A 168 -2.41 13.85 -10.83
C ILE A 168 -2.23 15.36 -10.68
#